data_34e1cc44b5aaa51f4f667b27162a2351
#
_entry.id   34e1cc44b5aaa51f4f667b27162a2351
#
_cell.length_a   1.000
_cell.length_b   1.000
_cell.length_c   1.000
_cell.angle_alpha   90.00
_cell.angle_beta   90.00
_cell.angle_gamma   90.00
#
_symmetry.space_group_name_H-M   'P 1'
#
loop_
_entity.id
_entity.type
_entity.pdbx_description
1 polymer ?
#
loop_
_entity_poly.entity_id
_entity_poly.type
_entity_poly.pdbx_seq_one_letter_code
_entity_poly.pdbx_strand_id
1 'polypeptide(L)'
;TSYNPSAKFDITVSEVPLRTTAAGRTLMARIYQPSGPGPFPVLLDLHGGAWNNKDRHAEEPMDRALASSGLLVVAIDMTLAPEAPYPACVQDANFAVRWLKVNAAKWNGDASKVGVYGSSSGGHVAELLAMRPRDPRYNAIPLPGGPGGNAAPKVDATVAFVAMRSPVSNPLARFQNAVDLKREPMMNNHKVFFSPWDSIHESNPQEILERHEKVTFVPFLIMQGALDDNVRPAVQETFVKTYQA
;
A
#
# COMPACT_ATOMS: atom_id res chain seq x y z
N THR A 1 -8.04 8.03 -21.46
CA THR A 1 -9.12 8.81 -20.82
C THR A 1 -8.54 9.62 -19.69
N SER A 2 -8.75 10.93 -19.67
CA SER A 2 -8.33 11.79 -18.57
C SER A 2 -9.29 11.58 -17.38
N TYR A 3 -8.73 11.50 -16.16
CA TYR A 3 -9.52 11.46 -14.94
C TYR A 3 -10.38 12.73 -14.82
N ASN A 4 -11.65 12.56 -14.48
CA ASN A 4 -12.57 13.66 -14.24
C ASN A 4 -13.25 13.49 -12.86
N PRO A 5 -12.86 14.25 -11.83
CA PRO A 5 -13.41 14.12 -10.49
C PRO A 5 -14.89 14.49 -10.39
N SER A 6 -15.42 15.21 -11.37
CA SER A 6 -16.85 15.56 -11.44
C SER A 6 -17.69 14.51 -12.14
N ALA A 7 -17.09 13.50 -12.77
CA ALA A 7 -17.82 12.41 -13.41
C ALA A 7 -18.55 11.56 -12.35
N LYS A 8 -19.66 10.96 -12.78
CA LYS A 8 -20.48 10.05 -11.97
C LYS A 8 -20.68 8.77 -12.78
N PHE A 9 -19.82 7.79 -12.51
CA PHE A 9 -19.92 6.47 -13.09
C PHE A 9 -20.69 5.55 -12.15
N ASP A 10 -21.55 4.71 -12.69
CA ASP A 10 -22.01 3.53 -11.96
C ASP A 10 -20.82 2.61 -11.72
N ILE A 11 -20.83 1.89 -10.61
CA ILE A 11 -19.75 0.99 -10.24
C ILE A 11 -20.26 -0.43 -10.04
N THR A 12 -19.45 -1.39 -10.48
CA THR A 12 -19.62 -2.81 -10.13
C THR A 12 -18.54 -3.18 -9.11
N VAL A 13 -18.94 -3.91 -8.07
CA VAL A 13 -18.01 -4.41 -7.06
C VAL A 13 -17.93 -5.92 -7.14
N SER A 14 -16.73 -6.45 -7.22
CA SER A 14 -16.47 -7.89 -7.25
C SER A 14 -15.27 -8.24 -6.41
N GLU A 15 -15.09 -9.50 -6.07
CA GLU A 15 -13.94 -10.00 -5.33
C GLU A 15 -13.28 -11.15 -6.07
N VAL A 16 -11.97 -11.17 -6.08
CA VAL A 16 -11.19 -12.23 -6.69
C VAL A 16 -10.04 -12.65 -5.77
N PRO A 17 -9.61 -13.92 -5.81
CA PRO A 17 -8.38 -14.32 -5.11
C PRO A 17 -7.18 -13.55 -5.66
N LEU A 18 -6.37 -12.99 -4.76
CA LEU A 18 -5.10 -12.34 -5.10
C LEU A 18 -3.96 -13.36 -5.07
N ARG A 19 -3.76 -14.00 -3.92
CA ARG A 19 -2.76 -15.05 -3.70
C ARG A 19 -3.02 -15.83 -2.42
N THR A 20 -2.37 -16.96 -2.24
CA THR A 20 -2.38 -17.72 -0.99
C THR A 20 -1.10 -17.46 -0.20
N THR A 21 -1.21 -17.23 1.11
CA THR A 21 -0.08 -17.04 2.02
C THR A 21 0.61 -18.38 2.31
N ALA A 22 1.81 -18.34 2.90
CA ALA A 22 2.51 -19.53 3.35
C ALA A 22 1.71 -20.34 4.40
N ALA A 23 0.86 -19.67 5.18
CA ALA A 23 -0.04 -20.32 6.15
C ALA A 23 -1.31 -20.91 5.51
N GLY A 24 -1.47 -20.82 4.18
CA GLY A 24 -2.61 -21.36 3.44
C GLY A 24 -3.85 -20.45 3.41
N ARG A 25 -3.77 -19.21 3.90
CA ARG A 25 -4.86 -18.24 3.83
C ARG A 25 -4.91 -17.58 2.45
N THR A 26 -6.08 -17.52 1.84
CA THR A 26 -6.27 -16.77 0.59
C THR A 26 -6.47 -15.29 0.90
N LEU A 27 -5.58 -14.45 0.38
CA LEU A 27 -5.76 -13.01 0.33
C LEU A 27 -6.64 -12.65 -0.85
N MET A 28 -7.61 -11.77 -0.65
CA MET A 28 -8.58 -11.34 -1.66
C MET A 28 -8.27 -9.93 -2.15
N ALA A 29 -8.65 -9.65 -3.38
CA ALA A 29 -8.72 -8.32 -3.95
C ALA A 29 -10.19 -7.96 -4.21
N ARG A 30 -10.62 -6.79 -3.73
CA ARG A 30 -11.94 -6.22 -3.94
C ARG A 30 -11.83 -5.15 -5.02
N ILE A 31 -12.55 -5.36 -6.10
CA ILE A 31 -12.47 -4.58 -7.33
C ILE A 31 -13.67 -3.65 -7.40
N TYR A 32 -13.44 -2.36 -7.43
CA TYR A 32 -14.45 -1.32 -7.67
C TYR A 32 -14.28 -0.80 -9.10
N GLN A 33 -15.08 -1.33 -10.01
CA GLN A 33 -14.95 -1.07 -11.43
C GLN A 33 -15.97 -0.02 -11.90
N PRO A 34 -15.53 1.13 -12.44
CA PRO A 34 -16.43 2.07 -13.11
C PRO A 34 -17.02 1.49 -14.39
N SER A 35 -18.29 1.78 -14.66
CA SER A 35 -18.94 1.50 -15.95
C SER A 35 -18.52 2.53 -16.98
N GLY A 36 -18.35 2.13 -18.24
CA GLY A 36 -18.07 3.06 -19.33
C GLY A 36 -16.81 2.73 -20.14
N PRO A 37 -16.42 3.63 -21.06
CA PRO A 37 -15.49 3.29 -22.13
C PRO A 37 -14.03 3.16 -21.70
N GLY A 38 -13.63 3.52 -20.47
CA GLY A 38 -12.23 3.39 -20.01
C GLY A 38 -11.15 3.59 -21.09
N PRO A 39 -9.93 3.03 -20.97
CA PRO A 39 -9.45 2.40 -19.74
C PRO A 39 -9.26 3.42 -18.61
N PHE A 40 -9.58 3.00 -17.38
CA PHE A 40 -9.51 3.85 -16.19
C PHE A 40 -8.13 3.75 -15.52
N PRO A 41 -7.57 4.86 -15.01
CA PRO A 41 -6.38 4.78 -14.16
C PRO A 41 -6.63 3.86 -12.95
N VAL A 42 -5.62 3.12 -12.56
CA VAL A 42 -5.72 2.11 -11.49
C VAL A 42 -5.20 2.66 -10.17
N LEU A 43 -5.94 2.45 -9.11
CA LEU A 43 -5.53 2.76 -7.74
C LEU A 43 -5.56 1.50 -6.88
N LEU A 44 -4.41 1.11 -6.35
CA LEU A 44 -4.29 0.07 -5.33
C LEU A 44 -4.53 0.69 -3.96
N ASP A 45 -5.49 0.18 -3.19
CA ASP A 45 -5.74 0.59 -1.80
C ASP A 45 -5.11 -0.37 -0.81
N LEU A 46 -4.28 0.17 0.10
CA LEU A 46 -3.60 -0.51 1.19
C LEU A 46 -4.16 -0.02 2.52
N HIS A 47 -4.96 -0.86 3.17
CA HIS A 47 -5.66 -0.52 4.41
C HIS A 47 -4.71 -0.27 5.60
N GLY A 48 -5.17 0.51 6.57
CA GLY A 48 -4.52 0.68 7.87
C GLY A 48 -4.75 -0.50 8.81
N GLY A 49 -4.67 -0.22 10.12
CA GLY A 49 -4.92 -1.24 11.16
C GLY A 49 -3.66 -1.69 11.90
N ALA A 50 -2.63 -0.84 11.96
CA ALA A 50 -1.38 -1.08 12.69
C ALA A 50 -0.73 -2.44 12.37
N TRP A 51 -0.80 -2.84 11.11
CA TRP A 51 -0.24 -4.09 10.54
C TRP A 51 -0.85 -5.38 11.11
N ASN A 52 -1.89 -5.34 11.92
CA ASN A 52 -2.42 -6.51 12.62
C ASN A 52 -3.94 -6.69 12.55
N ASN A 53 -4.66 -5.79 11.93
CA ASN A 53 -6.11 -5.91 11.74
C ASN A 53 -6.59 -5.18 10.49
N LYS A 54 -7.90 -5.21 10.24
CA LYS A 54 -8.59 -4.74 9.05
C LYS A 54 -8.34 -5.62 7.83
N ASP A 55 -9.00 -5.28 6.76
CA ASP A 55 -8.97 -5.97 5.48
C ASP A 55 -9.37 -5.04 4.33
N ARG A 56 -9.58 -5.57 3.15
CA ARG A 56 -9.98 -4.90 1.92
C ARG A 56 -11.27 -4.07 1.98
N HIS A 57 -12.04 -4.13 3.07
CA HIS A 57 -13.28 -3.36 3.23
C HIS A 57 -13.04 -2.05 4.02
N ALA A 58 -11.86 -1.84 4.57
CA ALA A 58 -11.59 -0.77 5.54
C ALA A 58 -11.87 0.63 5.02
N GLU A 59 -11.63 0.90 3.74
CA GLU A 59 -11.79 2.21 3.11
C GLU A 59 -12.95 2.23 2.08
N GLU A 60 -13.90 1.29 2.16
CA GLU A 60 -14.97 1.12 1.17
C GLU A 60 -15.72 2.43 0.78
N PRO A 61 -16.07 3.35 1.70
CA PRO A 61 -16.72 4.60 1.30
C PRO A 61 -15.85 5.46 0.38
N MET A 62 -14.55 5.53 0.63
CA MET A 62 -13.58 6.23 -0.21
C MET A 62 -13.40 5.52 -1.54
N ASP A 63 -13.22 4.20 -1.53
CA ASP A 63 -13.03 3.39 -2.73
C ASP A 63 -14.19 3.53 -3.69
N ARG A 64 -15.43 3.49 -3.18
CA ARG A 64 -16.65 3.73 -3.96
C ARG A 64 -16.69 5.13 -4.56
N ALA A 65 -16.34 6.15 -3.79
CA ALA A 65 -16.33 7.54 -4.25
C ALA A 65 -15.30 7.75 -5.36
N LEU A 66 -14.09 7.21 -5.20
CA LEU A 66 -13.02 7.30 -6.18
C LEU A 66 -13.36 6.51 -7.45
N ALA A 67 -13.93 5.32 -7.32
CA ALA A 67 -14.37 4.55 -8.47
C ALA A 67 -15.51 5.26 -9.23
N SER A 68 -16.49 5.82 -8.52
CA SER A 68 -17.55 6.64 -9.12
C SER A 68 -17.03 7.85 -9.88
N SER A 69 -15.86 8.37 -9.54
CA SER A 69 -15.22 9.47 -10.26
C SER A 69 -14.28 9.02 -11.41
N GLY A 70 -14.16 7.72 -11.66
CA GLY A 70 -13.46 7.18 -12.83
C GLY A 70 -12.08 6.59 -12.55
N LEU A 71 -11.86 6.02 -11.37
CA LEU A 71 -10.69 5.18 -11.08
C LEU A 71 -11.11 3.71 -10.98
N LEU A 72 -10.32 2.81 -11.53
CA LEU A 72 -10.39 1.40 -11.16
C LEU A 72 -9.71 1.26 -9.81
N VAL A 73 -10.48 1.10 -8.73
CA VAL A 73 -9.94 0.96 -7.37
C VAL A 73 -9.87 -0.52 -7.00
N VAL A 74 -8.74 -0.95 -6.47
CA VAL A 74 -8.52 -2.33 -6.04
C VAL A 74 -7.99 -2.32 -4.61
N ALA A 75 -8.85 -2.70 -3.67
CA ALA A 75 -8.50 -2.86 -2.26
C ALA A 75 -8.08 -4.30 -1.97
N ILE A 76 -7.00 -4.51 -1.27
CA ILE A 76 -6.44 -5.84 -1.03
C ILE A 76 -6.38 -6.21 0.45
N ASP A 77 -6.49 -7.51 0.72
CA ASP A 77 -6.00 -8.09 1.96
C ASP A 77 -4.48 -8.15 1.94
N MET A 78 -3.88 -8.01 3.10
CA MET A 78 -2.44 -8.21 3.30
C MET A 78 -2.19 -9.26 4.38
N THR A 79 -1.02 -9.86 4.38
CA THR A 79 -0.56 -10.69 5.49
C THR A 79 -0.31 -9.80 6.70
N LEU A 80 -1.02 -10.08 7.78
CA LEU A 80 -0.99 -9.30 9.02
C LEU A 80 -0.14 -10.01 10.08
N ALA A 81 0.48 -9.23 10.97
CA ALA A 81 1.06 -9.78 12.18
C ALA A 81 -0.08 -10.23 13.13
N PRO A 82 0.02 -11.36 13.84
CA PRO A 82 1.21 -12.20 13.99
C PRO A 82 1.36 -13.34 12.96
N GLU A 83 0.51 -13.44 11.91
CA GLU A 83 0.65 -14.49 10.89
C GLU A 83 2.06 -14.47 10.28
N ALA A 84 2.51 -13.28 9.88
CA ALA A 84 3.90 -13.04 9.55
C ALA A 84 4.29 -11.58 9.85
N PRO A 85 5.52 -11.35 10.36
CA PRO A 85 6.04 -9.99 10.59
C PRO A 85 6.45 -9.32 9.27
N TYR A 86 6.99 -8.12 9.36
CA TYR A 86 7.72 -7.49 8.26
C TYR A 86 8.74 -8.47 7.65
N PRO A 87 8.86 -8.59 6.31
CA PRO A 87 8.27 -7.74 5.26
C PRO A 87 7.00 -8.30 4.58
N ALA A 88 6.31 -9.26 5.16
CA ALA A 88 5.24 -10.01 4.48
C ALA A 88 4.17 -9.12 3.81
N CYS A 89 3.64 -8.10 4.52
CA CYS A 89 2.64 -7.22 3.93
C CYS A 89 3.20 -6.34 2.79
N VAL A 90 4.48 -5.97 2.85
CA VAL A 90 5.13 -5.23 1.75
C VAL A 90 5.32 -6.12 0.52
N GLN A 91 5.61 -7.40 0.73
CA GLN A 91 5.66 -8.40 -0.34
C GLN A 91 4.30 -8.57 -1.01
N ASP A 92 3.21 -8.57 -0.24
CA ASP A 92 1.84 -8.64 -0.77
C ASP A 92 1.51 -7.41 -1.62
N ALA A 93 1.85 -6.21 -1.14
CA ALA A 93 1.63 -4.98 -1.88
C ALA A 93 2.47 -4.91 -3.17
N ASN A 94 3.73 -5.34 -3.11
CA ASN A 94 4.60 -5.45 -4.28
C ASN A 94 4.03 -6.45 -5.31
N PHE A 95 3.59 -7.62 -4.83
CA PHE A 95 2.91 -8.61 -5.66
C PHE A 95 1.65 -8.01 -6.31
N ALA A 96 0.82 -7.29 -5.55
CA ALA A 96 -0.42 -6.70 -6.03
C ALA A 96 -0.20 -5.67 -7.15
N VAL A 97 0.82 -4.81 -7.04
CA VAL A 97 1.17 -3.88 -8.12
C VAL A 97 1.53 -4.64 -9.40
N ARG A 98 2.39 -5.65 -9.31
CA ARG A 98 2.78 -6.45 -10.48
C ARG A 98 1.60 -7.23 -11.05
N TRP A 99 0.75 -7.77 -10.18
CA TRP A 99 -0.48 -8.47 -10.57
C TRP A 99 -1.46 -7.54 -11.30
N LEU A 100 -1.63 -6.30 -10.82
CA LEU A 100 -2.45 -5.29 -11.48
C LEU A 100 -1.91 -4.90 -12.85
N LYS A 101 -0.62 -4.74 -13.01
CA LYS A 101 0.00 -4.46 -14.31
C LYS A 101 -0.30 -5.54 -15.36
N VAL A 102 -0.53 -6.78 -14.93
CA VAL A 102 -0.87 -7.90 -15.81
C VAL A 102 -2.37 -8.06 -16.01
N ASN A 103 -3.18 -7.74 -15.01
CA ASN A 103 -4.59 -8.12 -14.97
C ASN A 103 -5.58 -6.96 -15.07
N ALA A 104 -5.19 -5.70 -14.85
CA ALA A 104 -6.12 -4.57 -14.74
C ALA A 104 -7.02 -4.39 -15.97
N ALA A 105 -6.52 -4.74 -17.16
CA ALA A 105 -7.31 -4.68 -18.40
C ALA A 105 -8.58 -5.54 -18.35
N LYS A 106 -8.64 -6.60 -17.52
CA LYS A 106 -9.83 -7.42 -17.30
C LYS A 106 -11.02 -6.62 -16.73
N TRP A 107 -10.71 -5.55 -16.03
CA TRP A 107 -11.69 -4.63 -15.43
C TRP A 107 -11.61 -3.23 -16.06
N ASN A 108 -11.19 -3.16 -17.32
CA ASN A 108 -11.09 -1.90 -18.08
C ASN A 108 -10.13 -0.88 -17.44
N GLY A 109 -9.09 -1.35 -16.75
CA GLY A 109 -8.03 -0.55 -16.14
C GLY A 109 -6.85 -0.30 -17.06
N ASP A 110 -6.23 0.89 -16.94
CA ASP A 110 -4.99 1.24 -17.62
C ASP A 110 -3.79 0.76 -16.80
N ALA A 111 -3.26 -0.41 -17.15
CA ALA A 111 -2.13 -1.03 -16.46
C ALA A 111 -0.84 -0.18 -16.47
N SER A 112 -0.74 0.83 -17.36
CA SER A 112 0.39 1.76 -17.41
C SER A 112 0.31 2.87 -16.35
N LYS A 113 -0.84 3.02 -15.66
CA LYS A 113 -1.13 4.10 -14.72
C LYS A 113 -1.60 3.53 -13.37
N VAL A 114 -0.72 2.81 -12.69
CA VAL A 114 -1.00 2.26 -11.36
C VAL A 114 -0.48 3.23 -10.31
N GLY A 115 -1.39 3.83 -9.55
CA GLY A 115 -1.10 4.57 -8.34
C GLY A 115 -1.40 3.73 -7.10
N VAL A 116 -0.96 4.19 -5.94
CA VAL A 116 -1.21 3.54 -4.65
C VAL A 116 -1.81 4.54 -3.67
N TYR A 117 -2.80 4.11 -2.92
CA TYR A 117 -3.28 4.78 -1.72
C TYR A 117 -2.91 3.95 -0.50
N GLY A 118 -2.55 4.61 0.60
CA GLY A 118 -2.27 3.94 1.86
C GLY A 118 -2.74 4.75 3.07
N SER A 119 -3.41 4.09 4.01
CA SER A 119 -3.86 4.71 5.26
C SER A 119 -3.02 4.24 6.43
N SER A 120 -2.46 5.15 7.23
CA SER A 120 -1.70 4.82 8.46
C SER A 120 -0.59 3.78 8.22
N SER A 121 -0.70 2.57 8.77
CA SER A 121 0.24 1.46 8.50
C SER A 121 0.24 1.02 7.03
N GLY A 122 -0.87 1.16 6.31
CA GLY A 122 -0.92 0.97 4.86
C GLY A 122 -0.13 2.04 4.10
N GLY A 123 -0.07 3.26 4.64
CA GLY A 123 0.81 4.32 4.14
C GLY A 123 2.29 3.97 4.29
N HIS A 124 2.70 3.42 5.42
CA HIS A 124 4.05 2.87 5.62
C HIS A 124 4.41 1.82 4.56
N VAL A 125 3.50 0.88 4.32
CA VAL A 125 3.69 -0.15 3.28
C VAL A 125 3.80 0.49 1.89
N ALA A 126 2.96 1.49 1.60
CA ALA A 126 2.98 2.22 0.33
C ALA A 126 4.31 2.98 0.10
N GLU A 127 4.85 3.62 1.13
CA GLU A 127 6.15 4.30 1.08
C GLU A 127 7.28 3.32 0.77
N LEU A 128 7.36 2.21 1.50
CA LEU A 128 8.39 1.18 1.28
C LEU A 128 8.29 0.58 -0.13
N LEU A 129 7.08 0.24 -0.56
CA LEU A 129 6.80 -0.26 -1.90
C LEU A 129 7.28 0.71 -2.99
N ALA A 130 6.92 1.99 -2.87
CA ALA A 130 7.22 2.99 -3.87
C ALA A 130 8.71 3.39 -3.89
N MET A 131 9.34 3.48 -2.72
CA MET A 131 10.76 3.83 -2.59
C MET A 131 11.67 2.68 -3.02
N ARG A 132 11.25 1.42 -2.83
CA ARG A 132 12.04 0.21 -3.11
C ARG A 132 11.30 -0.81 -3.98
N PRO A 133 10.77 -0.42 -5.17
CA PRO A 133 9.89 -1.28 -5.98
C PRO A 133 10.57 -2.53 -6.55
N ARG A 134 11.89 -2.55 -6.60
CA ARG A 134 12.71 -3.64 -7.13
C ARG A 134 13.54 -4.35 -6.06
N ASP A 135 13.31 -4.03 -4.79
CA ASP A 135 14.02 -4.70 -3.69
C ASP A 135 13.71 -6.20 -3.70
N PRO A 136 14.73 -7.06 -3.71
CA PRO A 136 14.52 -8.51 -3.76
C PRO A 136 13.75 -9.06 -2.55
N ARG A 137 13.80 -8.39 -1.40
CA ARG A 137 13.01 -8.76 -0.21
C ARG A 137 11.52 -8.57 -0.45
N TYR A 138 11.13 -7.51 -1.16
CA TYR A 138 9.73 -7.19 -1.47
C TYR A 138 9.24 -7.90 -2.74
N ASN A 139 10.14 -8.15 -3.69
CA ASN A 139 9.83 -8.82 -4.96
C ASN A 139 9.93 -10.37 -4.87
N ALA A 140 9.94 -10.92 -3.67
CA ALA A 140 10.20 -12.34 -3.43
C ALA A 140 9.09 -13.27 -3.92
N ILE A 141 7.84 -12.80 -4.04
CA ILE A 141 6.70 -13.62 -4.44
C ILE A 141 6.55 -13.57 -5.97
N PRO A 142 6.74 -14.69 -6.69
CA PRO A 142 6.62 -14.71 -8.14
C PRO A 142 5.15 -14.55 -8.57
N LEU A 143 4.93 -13.88 -9.71
CA LEU A 143 3.63 -13.94 -10.39
C LEU A 143 3.39 -15.36 -10.94
N PRO A 144 2.12 -15.80 -11.02
CA PRO A 144 1.79 -17.03 -11.70
C PRO A 144 2.26 -17.02 -13.16
N GLY A 145 2.66 -18.16 -13.68
CA GLY A 145 2.91 -18.34 -15.10
C GLY A 145 1.65 -18.10 -15.94
N GLY A 146 1.86 -17.73 -17.20
CA GLY A 146 0.76 -17.55 -18.15
C GLY A 146 0.10 -18.89 -18.54
N PRO A 147 -1.06 -18.82 -19.24
CA PRO A 147 -1.74 -20.00 -19.75
C PRO A 147 -0.82 -20.86 -20.61
N GLY A 148 -0.99 -22.19 -20.53
CA GLY A 148 -0.19 -23.14 -21.31
C GLY A 148 1.25 -23.33 -20.83
N GLY A 149 1.57 -22.94 -19.57
CA GLY A 149 2.91 -23.14 -19.00
C GLY A 149 3.92 -22.06 -19.41
N ASN A 150 3.47 -20.94 -19.95
CA ASN A 150 4.33 -19.80 -20.27
C ASN A 150 4.98 -19.21 -19.02
N ALA A 151 6.19 -18.67 -19.18
CA ALA A 151 6.90 -18.00 -18.10
C ALA A 151 6.07 -16.82 -17.51
N ALA A 152 6.24 -16.56 -16.22
CA ALA A 152 5.60 -15.42 -15.56
C ALA A 152 6.01 -14.09 -16.24
N PRO A 153 5.09 -13.13 -16.38
CA PRO A 153 5.41 -11.82 -16.95
C PRO A 153 6.51 -11.11 -16.15
N LYS A 154 7.47 -10.50 -16.85
CA LYS A 154 8.53 -9.71 -16.24
C LYS A 154 8.07 -8.27 -16.08
N VAL A 155 7.44 -7.96 -14.97
CA VAL A 155 7.01 -6.62 -14.59
C VAL A 155 7.54 -6.29 -13.20
N ASP A 156 7.88 -5.02 -12.96
CA ASP A 156 8.29 -4.54 -11.64
C ASP A 156 7.12 -3.85 -10.91
N ALA A 157 7.34 -3.51 -9.64
CA ALA A 157 6.34 -2.87 -8.80
C ALA A 157 6.45 -1.34 -8.77
N THR A 158 7.05 -0.70 -9.78
CA THR A 158 7.05 0.76 -9.89
C THR A 158 5.64 1.30 -10.03
N VAL A 159 5.38 2.43 -9.37
CA VAL A 159 4.06 3.09 -9.36
C VAL A 159 4.16 4.52 -9.86
N ALA A 160 3.05 5.07 -10.32
CA ALA A 160 3.01 6.42 -10.87
C ALA A 160 3.00 7.51 -9.79
N PHE A 161 2.35 7.25 -8.66
CA PHE A 161 2.26 8.14 -7.50
C PHE A 161 1.79 7.36 -6.27
N VAL A 162 1.93 7.99 -5.10
CA VAL A 162 1.34 7.51 -3.84
C VAL A 162 0.53 8.63 -3.19
N ALA A 163 -0.70 8.33 -2.80
CA ALA A 163 -1.53 9.20 -1.95
C ALA A 163 -1.72 8.53 -0.60
N MET A 164 -1.56 9.27 0.49
CA MET A 164 -1.57 8.70 1.83
C MET A 164 -2.35 9.55 2.82
N ARG A 165 -2.99 8.89 3.77
CA ARG A 165 -3.64 9.52 4.92
C ARG A 165 -2.92 9.12 6.20
N SER A 166 -2.33 10.10 6.89
CA SER A 166 -1.59 9.91 8.15
C SER A 166 -0.63 8.70 8.10
N PRO A 167 0.28 8.61 7.11
CA PRO A 167 1.16 7.45 6.96
C PRO A 167 2.13 7.33 8.13
N VAL A 168 2.54 6.11 8.46
CA VAL A 168 3.58 5.87 9.47
C VAL A 168 4.97 5.98 8.80
N SER A 169 5.35 7.19 8.42
CA SER A 169 6.63 7.45 7.72
C SER A 169 7.87 7.31 8.62
N ASN A 170 7.67 7.32 9.94
CA ASN A 170 8.71 7.03 10.92
C ASN A 170 8.13 6.11 12.02
N PRO A 171 8.21 4.79 11.85
CA PRO A 171 7.66 3.84 12.81
C PRO A 171 8.34 3.90 14.17
N LEU A 172 9.64 4.25 14.25
CA LEU A 172 10.34 4.39 15.52
C LEU A 172 9.82 5.60 16.31
N ALA A 173 9.62 6.74 15.66
CA ALA A 173 9.02 7.92 16.29
C ALA A 173 7.58 7.63 16.77
N ARG A 174 6.80 6.87 15.99
CA ARG A 174 5.46 6.43 16.41
C ARG A 174 5.51 5.48 17.60
N PHE A 175 6.45 4.56 17.64
CA PHE A 175 6.66 3.69 18.79
C PHE A 175 7.01 4.50 20.05
N GLN A 176 7.95 5.46 19.95
CA GLN A 176 8.31 6.32 21.07
C GLN A 176 7.10 7.14 21.57
N ASN A 177 6.29 7.67 20.64
CA ASN A 177 5.04 8.33 21.00
C ASN A 177 4.08 7.42 21.78
N ALA A 178 4.00 6.14 21.38
CA ALA A 178 3.19 5.15 22.10
C ALA A 178 3.72 4.88 23.51
N VAL A 179 5.03 4.87 23.69
CA VAL A 179 5.68 4.75 25.02
C VAL A 179 5.35 5.95 25.89
N ASP A 180 5.54 7.17 25.37
CA ASP A 180 5.29 8.42 26.09
C ASP A 180 3.83 8.55 26.54
N LEU A 181 2.91 8.10 25.70
CA LEU A 181 1.46 8.11 25.96
C LEU A 181 0.95 6.84 26.67
N LYS A 182 1.85 5.91 27.01
CA LYS A 182 1.53 4.63 27.68
C LYS A 182 0.47 3.81 26.91
N ARG A 183 0.53 3.82 25.59
CA ARG A 183 -0.39 3.09 24.69
C ARG A 183 0.11 1.68 24.44
N GLU A 184 -0.02 0.79 25.40
CA GLU A 184 0.50 -0.59 25.35
C GLU A 184 0.04 -1.38 24.11
N PRO A 185 -1.23 -1.36 23.68
CA PRO A 185 -1.64 -2.06 22.46
C PRO A 185 -0.86 -1.62 21.23
N MET A 186 -0.57 -0.33 21.11
CA MET A 186 0.21 0.22 20.00
C MET A 186 1.69 -0.20 20.07
N MET A 187 2.28 -0.18 21.27
CA MET A 187 3.65 -0.69 21.49
C MET A 187 3.76 -2.17 21.09
N ASN A 188 2.77 -2.97 21.50
CA ASN A 188 2.73 -4.40 21.15
C ASN A 188 2.61 -4.62 19.65
N ASN A 189 1.77 -3.86 18.96
CA ASN A 189 1.63 -3.95 17.50
C ASN A 189 2.97 -3.73 16.78
N HIS A 190 3.77 -2.74 17.23
CA HIS A 190 5.11 -2.53 16.67
C HIS A 190 6.03 -3.72 16.93
N LYS A 191 6.07 -4.23 18.17
CA LYS A 191 6.96 -5.35 18.55
C LYS A 191 6.64 -6.64 17.81
N VAL A 192 5.37 -6.89 17.53
CA VAL A 192 4.95 -8.09 16.79
C VAL A 192 5.22 -7.95 15.30
N PHE A 193 5.01 -6.76 14.73
CA PHE A 193 5.24 -6.52 13.31
C PHE A 193 6.73 -6.41 12.97
N PHE A 194 7.51 -5.64 13.75
CA PHE A 194 8.95 -5.52 13.58
C PHE A 194 9.67 -6.61 14.39
N SER A 195 9.67 -7.84 13.86
CA SER A 195 10.32 -8.99 14.48
C SER A 195 11.25 -9.67 13.46
N PRO A 196 12.58 -9.68 13.66
CA PRO A 196 13.31 -9.11 14.81
C PRO A 196 13.18 -7.57 14.90
N TRP A 197 13.38 -7.03 16.13
CA TRP A 197 13.13 -5.60 16.38
C TRP A 197 13.92 -4.65 15.50
N ASP A 198 15.16 -5.00 15.16
CA ASP A 198 16.01 -4.17 14.29
C ASP A 198 15.41 -3.91 12.91
N SER A 199 14.41 -4.72 12.50
CA SER A 199 13.68 -4.49 11.26
C SER A 199 12.91 -3.16 11.24
N ILE A 200 12.63 -2.56 12.42
CA ILE A 200 12.01 -1.23 12.50
C ILE A 200 12.91 -0.13 11.91
N HIS A 201 14.23 -0.27 12.01
CA HIS A 201 15.18 0.66 11.42
C HIS A 201 15.38 0.41 9.92
N GLU A 202 15.46 -0.86 9.53
CA GLU A 202 15.60 -1.25 8.12
C GLU A 202 14.41 -0.82 7.28
N SER A 203 13.20 -0.89 7.82
CA SER A 203 11.94 -0.55 7.17
C SER A 203 11.37 0.83 7.59
N ASN A 204 12.22 1.73 8.05
CA ASN A 204 11.83 3.08 8.44
C ASN A 204 12.00 4.04 7.26
N PRO A 205 10.94 4.52 6.61
CA PRO A 205 11.06 5.41 5.45
C PRO A 205 11.87 6.68 5.73
N GLN A 206 11.72 7.29 6.91
CA GLN A 206 12.52 8.44 7.33
C GLN A 206 14.01 8.09 7.42
N GLU A 207 14.37 7.01 8.11
CA GLU A 207 15.77 6.60 8.27
C GLU A 207 16.39 6.11 6.97
N ILE A 208 15.63 5.51 6.06
CA ILE A 208 16.09 5.14 4.71
C ILE A 208 16.60 6.38 3.96
N LEU A 209 15.84 7.48 4.01
CA LEU A 209 16.25 8.74 3.39
C LEU A 209 17.44 9.37 4.11
N GLU A 210 17.46 9.37 5.44
CA GLU A 210 18.57 9.91 6.24
C GLU A 210 19.87 9.15 6.04
N ARG A 211 19.81 7.85 5.75
CA ARG A 211 20.98 7.03 5.39
C ARG A 211 21.42 7.23 3.93
N HIS A 212 20.71 8.09 3.17
CA HIS A 212 20.96 8.32 1.74
C HIS A 212 20.95 7.05 0.90
N GLU A 213 20.07 6.11 1.25
CA GLU A 213 19.90 4.91 0.44
C GLU A 213 19.37 5.27 -0.94
N LYS A 214 19.78 4.50 -1.96
CA LYS A 214 19.27 4.68 -3.32
C LYS A 214 17.82 4.21 -3.39
N VAL A 215 16.90 5.15 -3.54
CA VAL A 215 15.46 4.91 -3.64
C VAL A 215 14.89 5.41 -4.97
N THR A 216 13.70 4.95 -5.31
CA THR A 216 12.90 5.50 -6.39
C THR A 216 12.04 6.63 -5.83
N PHE A 217 12.13 7.81 -6.43
CA PHE A 217 11.27 8.94 -6.07
C PHE A 217 10.07 9.00 -7.02
N VAL A 218 8.88 9.06 -6.45
CA VAL A 218 7.62 9.29 -7.17
C VAL A 218 6.84 10.40 -6.46
N PRO A 219 5.88 11.06 -7.10
CA PRO A 219 5.04 12.04 -6.41
C PRO A 219 4.32 11.43 -5.21
N PHE A 220 4.49 12.03 -4.03
CA PHE A 220 3.77 11.70 -2.80
C PHE A 220 2.79 12.81 -2.46
N LEU A 221 1.54 12.43 -2.19
CA LEU A 221 0.52 13.28 -1.57
C LEU A 221 0.26 12.75 -0.16
N ILE A 222 0.49 13.58 0.86
CA ILE A 222 0.22 13.24 2.25
C ILE A 222 -0.90 14.12 2.79
N MET A 223 -1.98 13.51 3.25
CA MET A 223 -3.06 14.15 3.97
C MET A 223 -2.88 13.89 5.46
N GLN A 224 -2.61 14.93 6.24
CA GLN A 224 -2.30 14.82 7.66
C GLN A 224 -3.24 15.70 8.48
N GLY A 225 -3.87 15.11 9.49
CA GLY A 225 -4.68 15.85 10.47
C GLY A 225 -3.80 16.66 11.41
N ALA A 226 -4.12 17.94 11.60
CA ALA A 226 -3.34 18.85 12.46
C ALA A 226 -3.33 18.46 13.95
N LEU A 227 -4.34 17.71 14.39
CA LEU A 227 -4.50 17.26 15.78
C LEU A 227 -4.28 15.75 15.94
N ASP A 228 -3.64 15.11 14.97
CA ASP A 228 -3.35 13.68 15.03
C ASP A 228 -2.29 13.38 16.09
N ASP A 229 -2.70 12.69 17.15
CA ASP A 229 -1.83 12.27 18.27
C ASP A 229 -1.29 10.85 18.11
N ASN A 230 -1.72 10.14 17.09
CA ASN A 230 -1.27 8.80 16.75
C ASN A 230 -0.06 8.85 15.79
N VAL A 231 -0.20 9.62 14.70
CA VAL A 231 0.92 9.96 13.80
C VAL A 231 1.08 11.48 13.85
N ARG A 232 2.07 11.95 14.60
CA ARG A 232 2.23 13.39 14.88
C ARG A 232 2.53 14.18 13.61
N PRO A 233 1.86 15.34 13.40
CA PRO A 233 2.13 16.20 12.24
C PRO A 233 3.60 16.58 12.06
N ALA A 234 4.31 16.91 13.16
CA ALA A 234 5.72 17.27 13.12
C ALA A 234 6.62 16.14 12.54
N VAL A 235 6.26 14.88 12.74
CA VAL A 235 6.97 13.74 12.14
C VAL A 235 6.77 13.73 10.63
N GLN A 236 5.55 14.01 10.17
CA GLN A 236 5.25 14.11 8.74
C GLN A 236 5.94 15.30 8.08
N GLU A 237 5.97 16.45 8.73
CA GLU A 237 6.70 17.62 8.23
C GLU A 237 8.19 17.33 8.04
N THR A 238 8.80 16.60 8.98
CA THR A 238 10.20 16.16 8.88
C THR A 238 10.38 15.22 7.69
N PHE A 239 9.50 14.23 7.54
CA PHE A 239 9.56 13.30 6.42
C PHE A 239 9.45 14.02 5.07
N VAL A 240 8.48 14.93 4.93
CA VAL A 240 8.28 15.70 3.69
C VAL A 240 9.54 16.51 3.34
N LYS A 241 10.13 17.20 4.31
CA LYS A 241 11.37 17.96 4.11
C LYS A 241 12.51 17.06 3.63
N THR A 242 12.67 15.89 4.26
CA THR A 242 13.73 14.94 3.90
C THR A 242 13.49 14.32 2.51
N TYR A 243 12.23 14.06 2.16
CA TYR A 243 11.87 13.51 0.85
C TYR A 243 12.12 14.50 -0.30
N GLN A 244 12.01 15.81 -0.03
CA GLN A 244 12.19 16.88 -1.00
C GLN A 244 13.64 17.35 -1.15
N ALA A 245 14.51 17.00 -0.20
CA ALA A 245 15.92 17.41 -0.20
C ALA A 245 16.76 16.55 -1.16
#